data_3f4172fde5b25ee1ffe2e9d05a4c260b
#
_entry.id   3f4172fde5b25ee1ffe2e9d05a4c260b
#
_cell.length_a   1.000
_cell.length_b   1.000
_cell.length_c   1.000
_cell.angle_alpha   90.00
_cell.angle_beta   90.00
_cell.angle_gamma   90.00
#
_symmetry.space_group_name_H-M   'P 1'
#
loop_
_entity.id
_entity.type
_entity.pdbx_description
1 polymer ?
#
loop_
_entity_poly.entity_id
_entity_poly.type
_entity_poly.pdbx_seq_one_letter_code
_entity_poly.pdbx_strand_id
1 'polypeptide(L)'
;CVTLSIANKNFYSYSNIMGILKQTAFNAFLATGMLLCLITAGIDLSVGANAVFCACVMGAMNKAGGFSGILMILVCMLVGALVGCVNGLLLTRLRLPHPFVSTLGMKNVLWGLALIVTNSQMVNNFPQSVQWLGKNTINGFPVSFILVILMYVVMHIFLSRTSLGRSIYCTGGNLEATRLSGINTANVLTFCYTMSGVMAALAGIVSVGRSGICNGAN
;
A
#
# COMPACT_ATOMS: atom_id res chain seq x y z
N CYS A 1 1.54 24.94 8.78
CA CYS A 1 0.54 24.68 9.85
C CYS A 1 0.29 25.94 10.68
N VAL A 2 1.31 26.57 11.33
CA VAL A 2 1.14 27.73 12.22
C VAL A 2 0.43 28.90 11.52
N THR A 3 0.85 29.27 10.32
CA THR A 3 0.21 30.34 9.52
C THR A 3 -1.26 30.06 9.21
N LEU A 4 -1.61 28.82 8.87
CA LEU A 4 -3.00 28.42 8.60
C LEU A 4 -3.86 28.39 9.88
N SER A 5 -3.25 28.05 11.02
CA SER A 5 -3.93 28.07 12.32
C SER A 5 -4.35 29.45 12.74
N ILE A 6 -3.56 30.47 12.41
CA ILE A 6 -3.85 31.88 12.71
C ILE A 6 -4.88 32.43 11.71
N ALA A 7 -4.78 32.03 10.43
CA ALA A 7 -5.62 32.54 9.35
C ALA A 7 -7.03 31.96 9.34
N ASN A 8 -7.23 30.74 9.86
CA ASN A 8 -8.52 30.06 9.79
C ASN A 8 -8.87 29.35 11.12
N LYS A 9 -9.91 29.84 11.81
CA LYS A 9 -10.41 29.28 13.08
C LYS A 9 -10.89 27.84 12.96
N ASN A 10 -11.30 27.40 11.75
CA ASN A 10 -11.77 26.03 11.50
C ASN A 10 -10.61 25.02 11.36
N PHE A 11 -9.36 25.49 11.35
CA PHE A 11 -8.20 24.60 11.20
C PHE A 11 -8.12 23.57 12.34
N TYR A 12 -8.44 23.95 13.56
CA TYR A 12 -8.48 23.07 14.73
C TYR A 12 -9.85 22.43 14.99
N SER A 13 -10.80 22.57 14.06
CA SER A 13 -12.08 21.92 14.25
C SER A 13 -11.90 20.39 14.29
N TYR A 14 -12.67 19.72 15.14
CA TYR A 14 -12.67 18.27 15.26
C TYR A 14 -12.85 17.58 13.90
N SER A 15 -13.76 18.08 13.08
CA SER A 15 -14.01 17.57 11.74
C SER A 15 -12.78 17.61 10.83
N ASN A 16 -12.04 18.75 10.87
CA ASN A 16 -10.84 18.88 10.06
C ASN A 16 -9.72 17.94 10.52
N ILE A 17 -9.51 17.83 11.84
CA ILE A 17 -8.50 16.92 12.40
C ILE A 17 -8.82 15.46 12.01
N MET A 18 -10.08 15.03 12.14
CA MET A 18 -10.49 13.70 11.74
C MET A 18 -10.35 13.46 10.23
N GLY A 19 -10.60 14.49 9.43
CA GLY A 19 -10.35 14.46 7.97
C GLY A 19 -8.87 14.26 7.64
N ILE A 20 -7.98 14.98 8.33
CA ILE A 20 -6.52 14.82 8.18
C ILE A 20 -6.07 13.41 8.58
N LEU A 21 -6.54 12.86 9.70
CA LEU A 21 -6.20 11.51 10.14
C LEU A 21 -6.63 10.45 9.12
N LYS A 22 -7.84 10.58 8.56
CA LYS A 22 -8.33 9.69 7.49
C LYS A 22 -7.46 9.75 6.23
N GLN A 23 -6.99 10.94 5.86
CA GLN A 23 -6.13 11.12 4.69
C GLN A 23 -4.72 10.62 4.94
N THR A 24 -4.19 10.85 6.14
CA THR A 24 -2.87 10.37 6.55
C THR A 24 -2.79 8.85 6.52
N ALA A 25 -3.88 8.14 6.80
CA ALA A 25 -3.91 6.68 6.80
C ALA A 25 -3.51 6.08 5.45
N PHE A 26 -3.95 6.65 4.32
CA PHE A 26 -3.52 6.23 2.99
C PHE A 26 -2.01 6.32 2.81
N ASN A 27 -1.44 7.49 3.12
CA ASN A 27 -0.01 7.73 2.99
C ASN A 27 0.82 6.87 3.97
N ALA A 28 0.30 6.61 5.16
CA ALA A 28 0.97 5.79 6.17
C ALA A 28 1.13 4.33 5.72
N PHE A 29 0.11 3.73 5.09
CA PHE A 29 0.23 2.40 4.51
C PHE A 29 1.26 2.36 3.38
N LEU A 30 1.22 3.33 2.45
CA LEU A 30 2.20 3.42 1.35
C LEU A 30 3.63 3.60 1.89
N ALA A 31 3.81 4.49 2.87
CA ALA A 31 5.11 4.75 3.49
C ALA A 31 5.68 3.51 4.18
N THR A 32 4.83 2.71 4.84
CA THR A 32 5.28 1.46 5.48
C THR A 32 5.73 0.43 4.46
N GLY A 33 4.99 0.27 3.36
CA GLY A 33 5.40 -0.61 2.27
C GLY A 33 6.76 -0.20 1.69
N MET A 34 6.90 1.09 1.37
CA MET A 34 8.13 1.65 0.84
C MET A 34 9.30 1.57 1.82
N LEU A 35 9.04 1.70 3.13
CA LEU A 35 10.07 1.61 4.18
C LEU A 35 10.82 0.28 4.13
N LEU A 36 10.14 -0.84 3.93
CA LEU A 36 10.79 -2.17 3.81
C LEU A 36 11.76 -2.22 2.63
N CYS A 37 11.38 -1.65 1.50
CA CYS A 37 12.26 -1.56 0.34
C CYS A 37 13.44 -0.62 0.62
N LEU A 38 13.22 0.52 1.26
CA LEU A 38 14.27 1.48 1.62
C LEU A 38 15.30 0.90 2.60
N ILE A 39 14.86 0.12 3.61
CA ILE A 39 15.78 -0.55 4.54
C ILE A 39 16.73 -1.49 3.78
N THR A 40 16.27 -2.13 2.70
CA THR A 40 17.09 -3.00 1.84
C THR A 40 17.85 -2.26 0.73
N ALA A 41 18.00 -0.93 0.86
CA ALA A 41 18.64 -0.05 -0.13
C ALA A 41 17.95 -0.07 -1.51
N GLY A 42 16.67 -0.44 -1.57
CA GLY A 42 15.83 -0.42 -2.77
C GLY A 42 14.81 0.72 -2.75
N ILE A 43 14.22 1.01 -3.90
CA ILE A 43 13.13 2.00 -4.04
C ILE A 43 11.99 1.35 -4.82
N ASP A 44 10.76 1.43 -4.31
CA ASP A 44 9.56 0.98 -5.01
C ASP A 44 8.72 2.17 -5.46
N LEU A 45 8.91 2.60 -6.71
CA LEU A 45 8.14 3.70 -7.31
C LEU A 45 6.73 3.26 -7.77
N SER A 46 6.45 1.96 -7.77
CA SER A 46 5.18 1.42 -8.23
C SER A 46 4.10 1.38 -7.14
N VAL A 47 4.48 1.60 -5.87
CA VAL A 47 3.59 1.42 -4.72
C VAL A 47 2.29 2.22 -4.83
N GLY A 48 2.34 3.48 -5.29
CA GLY A 48 1.16 4.32 -5.51
C GLY A 48 0.27 3.80 -6.66
N ALA A 49 0.89 3.44 -7.80
CA ALA A 49 0.17 2.87 -8.94
C ALA A 49 -0.45 1.51 -8.59
N ASN A 50 0.24 0.69 -7.77
CA ASN A 50 -0.28 -0.57 -7.28
C ASN A 50 -1.53 -0.36 -6.39
N ALA A 51 -1.53 0.65 -5.52
CA ALA A 51 -2.70 1.00 -4.72
C ALA A 51 -3.91 1.37 -5.60
N VAL A 52 -3.70 2.18 -6.64
CA VAL A 52 -4.74 2.56 -7.60
C VAL A 52 -5.21 1.34 -8.40
N PHE A 53 -4.30 0.52 -8.91
CA PHE A 53 -4.64 -0.69 -9.66
C PHE A 53 -5.47 -1.67 -8.82
N CYS A 54 -5.07 -1.93 -7.59
CA CYS A 54 -5.82 -2.76 -6.64
C CYS A 54 -7.24 -2.19 -6.39
N ALA A 55 -7.36 -0.87 -6.22
CA ALA A 55 -8.64 -0.20 -6.09
C ALA A 55 -9.51 -0.37 -7.36
N CYS A 56 -8.90 -0.30 -8.55
CA CYS A 56 -9.58 -0.49 -9.83
C CYS A 56 -10.06 -1.94 -10.03
N VAL A 57 -9.26 -2.93 -9.63
CA VAL A 57 -9.68 -4.35 -9.64
C VAL A 57 -10.89 -4.54 -8.72
N MET A 58 -10.86 -3.97 -7.52
CA MET A 58 -11.99 -4.00 -6.60
C MET A 58 -13.23 -3.29 -7.20
N GLY A 59 -13.02 -2.17 -7.93
CA GLY A 59 -14.06 -1.47 -8.68
C GLY A 59 -14.69 -2.32 -9.77
N ALA A 60 -13.86 -3.03 -10.54
CA ALA A 60 -14.35 -3.93 -11.60
C ALA A 60 -15.21 -5.08 -11.01
N MET A 61 -14.78 -5.66 -9.89
CA MET A 61 -15.57 -6.67 -9.17
C MET A 61 -16.91 -6.09 -8.69
N ASN A 62 -16.90 -4.86 -8.18
CA ASN A 62 -18.11 -4.17 -7.75
C ASN A 62 -19.09 -3.96 -8.91
N LYS A 63 -18.57 -3.56 -10.08
CA LYS A 63 -19.38 -3.36 -11.30
C LYS A 63 -19.94 -4.68 -11.85
N ALA A 64 -19.18 -5.77 -11.76
CA ALA A 64 -19.64 -7.10 -12.18
C ALA A 64 -20.76 -7.64 -11.27
N GLY A 65 -20.81 -7.20 -10.01
CA GLY A 65 -21.82 -7.60 -9.04
C GLY A 65 -21.60 -9.01 -8.47
N GLY A 66 -22.42 -9.37 -7.47
CA GLY A 66 -22.41 -10.74 -6.89
C GLY A 66 -21.26 -11.05 -5.92
N PHE A 67 -20.30 -10.15 -5.73
CA PHE A 67 -19.18 -10.35 -4.81
C PHE A 67 -19.41 -9.70 -3.45
N SER A 68 -19.10 -10.44 -2.38
CA SER A 68 -19.12 -9.85 -1.03
C SER A 68 -17.96 -8.85 -0.87
N GLY A 69 -18.15 -7.79 -0.08
CA GLY A 69 -17.10 -6.81 0.15
C GLY A 69 -15.84 -7.40 0.81
N ILE A 70 -16.01 -8.47 1.62
CA ILE A 70 -14.86 -9.20 2.22
C ILE A 70 -14.04 -9.89 1.12
N LEU A 71 -14.70 -10.55 0.18
CA LEU A 71 -14.02 -11.20 -0.95
C LEU A 71 -13.28 -10.17 -1.81
N MET A 72 -13.89 -9.00 -2.05
CA MET A 72 -13.26 -7.90 -2.79
C MET A 72 -11.97 -7.41 -2.08
N ILE A 73 -12.00 -7.29 -0.75
CA ILE A 73 -10.84 -6.91 0.06
C ILE A 73 -9.73 -7.97 -0.08
N LEU A 74 -10.07 -9.26 0.07
CA LEU A 74 -9.10 -10.36 -0.04
C LEU A 74 -8.46 -10.44 -1.43
N VAL A 75 -9.24 -10.32 -2.49
CA VAL A 75 -8.73 -10.29 -3.87
C VAL A 75 -7.83 -9.07 -4.08
N CYS A 76 -8.22 -7.90 -3.59
CA CYS A 76 -7.41 -6.69 -3.66
C CYS A 76 -6.03 -6.89 -2.99
N MET A 77 -6.00 -7.48 -1.79
CA MET A 77 -4.75 -7.80 -1.09
C MET A 77 -3.89 -8.82 -1.86
N LEU A 78 -4.52 -9.85 -2.42
CA LEU A 78 -3.83 -10.85 -3.23
C LEU A 78 -3.20 -10.23 -4.48
N VAL A 79 -3.95 -9.40 -5.20
CA VAL A 79 -3.46 -8.69 -6.40
C VAL A 79 -2.27 -7.79 -6.05
N GLY A 80 -2.36 -7.02 -4.97
CA GLY A 80 -1.25 -6.18 -4.52
C GLY A 80 0.00 -6.99 -4.15
N ALA A 81 -0.19 -8.12 -3.45
CA ALA A 81 0.89 -9.04 -3.13
C ALA A 81 1.54 -9.64 -4.39
N LEU A 82 0.74 -10.05 -5.38
CA LEU A 82 1.23 -10.58 -6.65
C LEU A 82 2.05 -9.55 -7.42
N VAL A 83 1.58 -8.31 -7.52
CA VAL A 83 2.33 -7.22 -8.16
C VAL A 83 3.65 -6.99 -7.45
N GLY A 84 3.65 -6.91 -6.12
CA GLY A 84 4.87 -6.77 -5.33
C GLY A 84 5.82 -7.96 -5.50
N CYS A 85 5.29 -9.19 -5.53
CA CYS A 85 6.06 -10.41 -5.79
C CYS A 85 6.72 -10.36 -7.18
N VAL A 86 5.98 -9.96 -8.21
CA VAL A 86 6.53 -9.80 -9.56
C VAL A 86 7.67 -8.78 -9.57
N ASN A 87 7.52 -7.61 -8.92
CA ASN A 87 8.59 -6.63 -8.78
C ASN A 87 9.83 -7.22 -8.10
N GLY A 88 9.63 -7.94 -7.00
CA GLY A 88 10.71 -8.61 -6.29
C GLY A 88 11.42 -9.67 -7.14
N LEU A 89 10.67 -10.46 -7.91
CA LEU A 89 11.22 -11.47 -8.82
C LEU A 89 11.97 -10.84 -10.01
N LEU A 90 11.44 -9.77 -10.60
CA LEU A 90 12.13 -9.02 -11.65
C LEU A 90 13.49 -8.53 -11.17
N LEU A 91 13.57 -7.98 -9.96
CA LEU A 91 14.82 -7.51 -9.38
C LEU A 91 15.79 -8.66 -9.10
N THR A 92 15.32 -9.74 -8.48
CA THR A 92 16.20 -10.78 -7.91
C THR A 92 16.55 -11.88 -8.89
N ARG A 93 15.61 -12.28 -9.77
CA ARG A 93 15.80 -13.38 -10.73
C ARG A 93 16.28 -12.91 -12.08
N LEU A 94 15.77 -11.80 -12.59
CA LEU A 94 16.26 -11.20 -13.84
C LEU A 94 17.51 -10.32 -13.63
N ARG A 95 17.95 -10.17 -12.38
CA ARG A 95 19.16 -9.42 -12.01
C ARG A 95 19.19 -8.02 -12.63
N LEU A 96 18.07 -7.33 -12.61
CA LEU A 96 18.02 -5.96 -13.11
C LEU A 96 18.95 -5.08 -12.29
N PRO A 97 19.74 -4.22 -12.94
CA PRO A 97 20.84 -3.49 -12.28
C PRO A 97 20.37 -2.56 -11.17
N HIS A 98 19.16 -2.02 -11.29
CA HIS A 98 18.59 -1.14 -10.28
C HIS A 98 17.08 -1.34 -10.13
N PRO A 99 16.57 -1.37 -8.89
CA PRO A 99 15.13 -1.50 -8.61
C PRO A 99 14.32 -0.35 -9.18
N PHE A 100 14.91 0.83 -9.34
CA PHE A 100 14.30 2.01 -9.93
C PHE A 100 13.72 1.75 -11.32
N VAL A 101 14.48 1.09 -12.21
CA VAL A 101 14.05 0.84 -13.60
C VAL A 101 12.85 -0.11 -13.64
N SER A 102 12.89 -1.20 -12.88
CA SER A 102 11.80 -2.18 -12.84
C SER A 102 10.52 -1.60 -12.24
N THR A 103 10.62 -0.88 -11.12
CA THR A 103 9.46 -0.32 -10.44
C THR A 103 8.85 0.87 -11.19
N LEU A 104 9.68 1.67 -11.90
CA LEU A 104 9.19 2.72 -12.78
C LEU A 104 8.44 2.14 -13.99
N GLY A 105 8.98 1.09 -14.61
CA GLY A 105 8.29 0.35 -15.67
C GLY A 105 6.96 -0.24 -15.19
N MET A 106 6.99 -0.93 -14.03
CA MET A 106 5.78 -1.49 -13.42
C MET A 106 4.74 -0.43 -13.10
N LYS A 107 5.15 0.74 -12.60
CA LYS A 107 4.25 1.88 -12.37
C LYS A 107 3.42 2.20 -13.62
N ASN A 108 4.07 2.32 -14.79
CA ASN A 108 3.39 2.67 -16.04
C ASN A 108 2.47 1.53 -16.52
N VAL A 109 2.91 0.27 -16.37
CA VAL A 109 2.08 -0.91 -16.67
C VAL A 109 0.83 -0.92 -15.81
N LEU A 110 0.94 -0.69 -14.50
CA LEU A 110 -0.19 -0.68 -13.58
C LEU A 110 -1.18 0.45 -13.87
N TRP A 111 -0.69 1.64 -14.26
CA TRP A 111 -1.55 2.73 -14.72
C TRP A 111 -2.35 2.34 -15.96
N GLY A 112 -1.69 1.75 -16.96
CA GLY A 112 -2.36 1.25 -18.17
C GLY A 112 -3.40 0.16 -17.84
N LEU A 113 -3.05 -0.80 -16.99
CA LEU A 113 -3.97 -1.86 -16.56
C LEU A 113 -5.16 -1.31 -15.76
N ALA A 114 -4.95 -0.29 -14.91
CA ALA A 114 -6.02 0.35 -14.16
C ALA A 114 -7.07 0.97 -15.09
N LEU A 115 -6.63 1.65 -16.17
CA LEU A 115 -7.53 2.20 -17.20
C LEU A 115 -8.29 1.12 -17.95
N ILE A 116 -7.61 0.03 -18.35
CA ILE A 116 -8.24 -1.10 -19.06
C ILE A 116 -9.31 -1.76 -18.18
N VAL A 117 -8.99 -2.08 -16.94
CA VAL A 117 -9.88 -2.80 -16.01
C VAL A 117 -11.13 -1.99 -15.68
N THR A 118 -11.03 -0.66 -15.62
CA THR A 118 -12.18 0.22 -15.35
C THR A 118 -12.86 0.74 -16.61
N ASN A 119 -12.33 0.44 -17.81
CA ASN A 119 -12.71 1.09 -19.07
C ASN A 119 -12.65 2.62 -18.98
N SER A 120 -11.66 3.14 -18.26
CA SER A 120 -11.47 4.58 -17.99
C SER A 120 -12.68 5.26 -17.33
N GLN A 121 -13.56 4.50 -16.68
CA GLN A 121 -14.77 5.00 -16.03
C GLN A 121 -14.62 5.04 -14.52
N MET A 122 -15.26 6.01 -13.90
CA MET A 122 -15.44 6.04 -12.45
C MET A 122 -16.35 4.91 -12.00
N VAL A 123 -15.95 4.21 -10.93
CA VAL A 123 -16.79 3.23 -10.24
C VAL A 123 -17.14 3.76 -8.86
N ASN A 124 -18.41 3.69 -8.52
CA ASN A 124 -18.96 4.14 -7.25
C ASN A 124 -19.83 3.04 -6.61
N ASN A 125 -20.56 3.37 -5.54
CA ASN A 125 -21.49 2.47 -4.85
C ASN A 125 -20.84 1.18 -4.32
N PHE A 126 -19.66 1.28 -3.71
CA PHE A 126 -19.00 0.15 -3.07
C PHE A 126 -19.80 -0.40 -1.88
N PRO A 127 -19.72 -1.71 -1.58
CA PRO A 127 -20.39 -2.33 -0.45
C PRO A 127 -20.06 -1.64 0.88
N GLN A 128 -20.99 -1.65 1.81
CA GLN A 128 -20.85 -1.02 3.12
C GLN A 128 -19.64 -1.56 3.90
N SER A 129 -19.30 -2.84 3.74
CA SER A 129 -18.12 -3.47 4.37
C SER A 129 -16.79 -2.84 3.93
N VAL A 130 -16.68 -2.43 2.66
CA VAL A 130 -15.49 -1.69 2.16
C VAL A 130 -15.51 -0.25 2.67
N GLN A 131 -16.66 0.42 2.58
CA GLN A 131 -16.81 1.80 3.05
C GLN A 131 -16.57 1.93 4.56
N TRP A 132 -16.87 0.89 5.34
CA TRP A 132 -16.68 0.88 6.79
C TRP A 132 -15.22 1.13 7.18
N LEU A 133 -14.26 0.56 6.45
CA LEU A 133 -12.83 0.71 6.71
C LEU A 133 -12.31 2.15 6.54
N GLY A 134 -12.92 2.91 5.62
CA GLY A 134 -12.46 4.28 5.31
C GLY A 134 -13.30 5.39 5.91
N LYS A 135 -14.63 5.20 6.07
CA LYS A 135 -15.56 6.25 6.53
C LYS A 135 -15.83 6.22 8.01
N ASN A 136 -15.95 5.01 8.61
CA ASN A 136 -16.42 4.87 9.98
C ASN A 136 -15.43 5.36 11.02
N THR A 137 -16.01 5.73 12.17
CA THR A 137 -15.29 6.13 13.37
C THR A 137 -15.73 5.26 14.55
N ILE A 138 -14.79 4.87 15.41
CA ILE A 138 -15.03 4.18 16.68
C ILE A 138 -14.67 5.16 17.80
N ASN A 139 -15.62 5.48 18.66
CA ASN A 139 -15.44 6.46 19.73
C ASN A 139 -14.85 7.81 19.25
N GLY A 140 -15.24 8.23 18.03
CA GLY A 140 -14.73 9.47 17.43
C GLY A 140 -13.45 9.34 16.64
N PHE A 141 -12.69 8.23 16.74
CA PHE A 141 -11.46 8.02 15.97
C PHE A 141 -11.73 7.27 14.67
N PRO A 142 -11.09 7.67 13.54
CA PRO A 142 -11.24 6.99 12.28
C PRO A 142 -10.73 5.55 12.33
N VAL A 143 -11.52 4.60 11.85
CA VAL A 143 -11.13 3.18 11.77
C VAL A 143 -9.84 3.00 10.95
N SER A 144 -9.70 3.72 9.84
CA SER A 144 -8.50 3.70 9.02
C SER A 144 -7.23 4.08 9.78
N PHE A 145 -7.31 5.05 10.70
CA PHE A 145 -6.17 5.46 11.51
C PHE A 145 -5.85 4.46 12.63
N ILE A 146 -6.88 3.83 13.21
CA ILE A 146 -6.68 2.72 14.18
C ILE A 146 -5.94 1.56 13.50
N LEU A 147 -6.32 1.21 12.27
CA LEU A 147 -5.62 0.20 11.48
C LEU A 147 -4.15 0.57 11.20
N VAL A 148 -3.85 1.85 10.98
CA VAL A 148 -2.46 2.32 10.83
C VAL A 148 -1.67 2.10 12.11
N ILE A 149 -2.20 2.47 13.26
CA ILE A 149 -1.52 2.25 14.54
C ILE A 149 -1.24 0.74 14.76
N LEU A 150 -2.26 -0.09 14.55
CA LEU A 150 -2.11 -1.55 14.66
C LEU A 150 -1.03 -2.07 13.71
N MET A 151 -1.04 -1.62 12.47
CA MET A 151 -0.05 -1.99 11.46
C MET A 151 1.37 -1.57 11.88
N TYR A 152 1.55 -0.34 12.41
CA TYR A 152 2.86 0.10 12.89
C TYR A 152 3.36 -0.73 14.06
N VAL A 153 2.48 -1.10 15.01
CA VAL A 153 2.84 -2.00 16.12
C VAL A 153 3.27 -3.36 15.60
N VAL A 154 2.50 -3.95 14.68
CA VAL A 154 2.84 -5.24 14.07
C VAL A 154 4.16 -5.16 13.31
N MET A 155 4.38 -4.12 12.52
CA MET A 155 5.63 -3.93 11.77
C MET A 155 6.82 -3.67 12.69
N HIS A 156 6.65 -2.93 13.78
CA HIS A 156 7.69 -2.75 14.78
C HIS A 156 8.11 -4.08 15.41
N ILE A 157 7.14 -4.89 15.86
CA ILE A 157 7.41 -6.23 16.42
C ILE A 157 8.07 -7.12 15.37
N PHE A 158 7.55 -7.13 14.15
CA PHE A 158 8.09 -7.91 13.04
C PHE A 158 9.57 -7.56 12.78
N LEU A 159 9.88 -6.29 12.58
CA LEU A 159 11.25 -5.85 12.28
C LEU A 159 12.22 -6.04 13.45
N SER A 160 11.78 -5.81 14.69
CA SER A 160 12.66 -5.84 15.86
C SER A 160 12.83 -7.24 16.47
N ARG A 161 11.83 -8.13 16.34
CA ARG A 161 11.78 -9.40 17.07
C ARG A 161 11.91 -10.65 16.20
N THR A 162 11.75 -10.56 14.87
CA THR A 162 11.81 -11.74 14.00
C THR A 162 13.17 -11.93 13.33
N SER A 163 13.47 -13.18 12.92
CA SER A 163 14.68 -13.50 12.15
C SER A 163 14.65 -12.84 10.76
N LEU A 164 13.47 -12.78 10.13
CA LEU A 164 13.29 -12.09 8.85
C LEU A 164 13.54 -10.58 8.99
N GLY A 165 13.06 -9.94 10.05
CA GLY A 165 13.35 -8.53 10.33
C GLY A 165 14.86 -8.27 10.41
N ARG A 166 15.60 -9.10 11.14
CA ARG A 166 17.07 -8.99 11.19
C ARG A 166 17.72 -9.20 9.84
N SER A 167 17.26 -10.18 9.05
CA SER A 167 17.77 -10.43 7.69
C SER A 167 17.55 -9.23 6.78
N ILE A 168 16.42 -8.51 6.91
CA ILE A 168 16.13 -7.28 6.15
C ILE A 168 17.18 -6.20 6.46
N TYR A 169 17.47 -5.94 7.74
CA TYR A 169 18.49 -4.97 8.14
C TYR A 169 19.90 -5.38 7.68
N CYS A 170 20.25 -6.65 7.84
CA CYS A 170 21.55 -7.15 7.36
C CYS A 170 21.70 -6.98 5.84
N THR A 171 20.65 -7.33 5.07
CA THR A 171 20.64 -7.21 3.61
C THR A 171 20.84 -5.76 3.15
N GLY A 172 20.24 -4.81 3.86
CA GLY A 172 20.38 -3.39 3.57
C GLY A 172 21.74 -2.81 3.98
N GLY A 173 22.35 -3.35 5.04
CA GLY A 173 23.67 -2.93 5.51
C GLY A 173 24.79 -3.37 4.58
N ASN A 174 24.83 -4.66 4.21
CA ASN A 174 25.78 -5.20 3.24
C ASN A 174 25.21 -6.49 2.63
N LEU A 175 24.76 -6.38 1.39
CA LEU A 175 24.12 -7.48 0.65
C LEU A 175 25.07 -8.68 0.49
N GLU A 176 26.34 -8.44 0.15
CA GLU A 176 27.32 -9.51 -0.13
C GLU A 176 27.74 -10.22 1.16
N ALA A 177 28.01 -9.48 2.23
CA ALA A 177 28.31 -10.07 3.54
C ALA A 177 27.14 -10.91 4.05
N THR A 178 25.90 -10.44 3.87
CA THR A 178 24.68 -11.17 4.26
C THR A 178 24.53 -12.46 3.45
N ARG A 179 24.82 -12.43 2.16
CA ARG A 179 24.82 -13.61 1.29
C ARG A 179 25.86 -14.63 1.70
N LEU A 180 27.09 -14.18 2.00
CA LEU A 180 28.19 -15.03 2.46
C LEU A 180 27.90 -15.67 3.84
N SER A 181 27.07 -15.02 4.67
CA SER A 181 26.58 -15.56 5.94
C SER A 181 25.48 -16.61 5.77
N GLY A 182 25.15 -17.03 4.54
CA GLY A 182 24.17 -18.08 4.24
C GLY A 182 22.70 -17.61 4.17
N ILE A 183 22.43 -16.30 4.27
CA ILE A 183 21.09 -15.74 4.14
C ILE A 183 20.75 -15.60 2.65
N ASN A 184 19.56 -16.11 2.26
CA ASN A 184 19.07 -15.94 0.89
C ASN A 184 18.54 -14.53 0.67
N THR A 185 19.43 -13.61 0.29
CA THR A 185 19.11 -12.19 0.07
C THR A 185 18.05 -11.98 -1.02
N ALA A 186 17.99 -12.85 -2.05
CA ALA A 186 16.97 -12.78 -3.09
C ALA A 186 15.56 -12.98 -2.53
N ASN A 187 15.39 -13.95 -1.64
CA ASN A 187 14.10 -14.20 -1.00
C ASN A 187 13.72 -13.06 -0.04
N VAL A 188 14.68 -12.50 0.68
CA VAL A 188 14.47 -11.34 1.56
C VAL A 188 13.99 -10.13 0.75
N LEU A 189 14.66 -9.81 -0.36
CA LEU A 189 14.25 -8.72 -1.24
C LEU A 189 12.85 -8.96 -1.83
N THR A 190 12.60 -10.16 -2.38
CA THR A 190 11.28 -10.51 -2.94
C THR A 190 10.18 -10.36 -1.87
N PHE A 191 10.43 -10.77 -0.64
CA PHE A 191 9.50 -10.59 0.47
C PHE A 191 9.23 -9.11 0.76
N CYS A 192 10.25 -8.24 0.79
CA CYS A 192 10.08 -6.80 1.03
C CYS A 192 9.18 -6.16 -0.03
N TYR A 193 9.40 -6.46 -1.31
CA TYR A 193 8.55 -5.96 -2.40
C TYR A 193 7.13 -6.54 -2.36
N THR A 194 6.98 -7.82 -2.00
CA THR A 194 5.66 -8.43 -1.81
C THR A 194 4.87 -7.73 -0.70
N MET A 195 5.51 -7.47 0.44
CA MET A 195 4.91 -6.73 1.55
C MET A 195 4.59 -5.28 1.18
N SER A 196 5.46 -4.62 0.39
CA SER A 196 5.17 -3.30 -0.19
C SER A 196 3.87 -3.34 -1.00
N GLY A 197 3.69 -4.37 -1.82
CA GLY A 197 2.46 -4.58 -2.58
C GLY A 197 1.21 -4.80 -1.73
N VAL A 198 1.33 -5.57 -0.63
CA VAL A 198 0.23 -5.75 0.34
C VAL A 198 -0.16 -4.42 0.99
N MET A 199 0.83 -3.62 1.41
CA MET A 199 0.59 -2.31 2.01
C MET A 199 -0.04 -1.34 1.00
N ALA A 200 0.36 -1.40 -0.27
CA ALA A 200 -0.28 -0.65 -1.35
C ALA A 200 -1.76 -1.03 -1.52
N ALA A 201 -2.09 -2.33 -1.48
CA ALA A 201 -3.47 -2.79 -1.55
C ALA A 201 -4.31 -2.27 -0.36
N LEU A 202 -3.77 -2.33 0.87
CA LEU A 202 -4.44 -1.77 2.05
C LEU A 202 -4.69 -0.26 1.90
N ALA A 203 -3.71 0.48 1.37
CA ALA A 203 -3.90 1.90 1.05
C ALA A 203 -5.04 2.11 0.05
N GLY A 204 -5.08 1.32 -1.04
CA GLY A 204 -6.15 1.36 -2.04
C GLY A 204 -7.53 1.08 -1.45
N ILE A 205 -7.65 0.05 -0.60
CA ILE A 205 -8.91 -0.30 0.10
C ILE A 205 -9.38 0.86 0.98
N VAL A 206 -8.49 1.44 1.78
CA VAL A 206 -8.83 2.57 2.67
C VAL A 206 -9.20 3.81 1.86
N SER A 207 -8.53 4.08 0.73
CA SER A 207 -8.83 5.19 -0.16
C SER A 207 -10.23 5.07 -0.76
N VAL A 208 -10.57 3.92 -1.33
CA VAL A 208 -11.91 3.62 -1.86
C VAL A 208 -12.95 3.63 -0.75
N GLY A 209 -12.63 3.04 0.40
CA GLY A 209 -13.51 3.07 1.57
C GLY A 209 -13.85 4.50 2.00
N ARG A 210 -12.89 5.43 1.93
CA ARG A 210 -13.06 6.84 2.30
C ARG A 210 -13.84 7.62 1.23
N SER A 211 -13.42 7.55 -0.01
CA SER A 211 -14.00 8.33 -1.11
C SER A 211 -15.34 7.76 -1.59
N GLY A 212 -15.51 6.44 -1.49
CA GLY A 212 -16.62 5.72 -2.11
C GLY A 212 -16.53 5.63 -3.63
N ILE A 213 -15.39 6.04 -4.20
CA ILE A 213 -15.16 6.15 -5.64
C ILE A 213 -13.79 5.56 -5.97
N CYS A 214 -13.70 4.88 -7.12
CA CYS A 214 -12.46 4.48 -7.75
C CYS A 214 -12.39 5.08 -9.15
N ASN A 215 -11.24 5.64 -9.50
CA ASN A 215 -10.96 6.15 -10.84
C ASN A 215 -9.55 5.72 -11.25
N GLY A 216 -9.42 5.06 -12.40
CA GLY A 216 -8.13 4.66 -12.95
C GLY A 216 -7.34 5.81 -13.59
N ALA A 217 -7.94 7.00 -13.75
CA ALA A 217 -7.31 8.15 -14.39
C ALA A 217 -6.63 9.14 -13.43
N ASN A 218 -6.67 8.88 -12.11
CA ASN A 218 -6.09 9.79 -11.09
C ASN A 218 -4.99 9.11 -10.32
#